data_c27306d4b6e3924297e4c012b805421a
#
_entry.id   c27306d4b6e3924297e4c012b805421a
#
_cell.length_a   1.000
_cell.length_b   1.000
_cell.length_c   1.000
_cell.angle_alpha   90.00
_cell.angle_beta   90.00
_cell.angle_gamma   90.00
#
_symmetry.space_group_name_H-M   'P 1'
#
loop_
_entity.id
_entity.type
_entity.pdbx_description
1 polymer ?
#
loop_
_entity_poly.entity_id
_entity_poly.type
_entity_poly.pdbx_seq_one_letter_code
_entity_poly.pdbx_strand_id
1 'polypeptide(L)'
;MKYKTGLIIGRFQPFHRGHLYLVRQALKSVDLLIIAVGSANINDENNPFSFDERKKFIEASLNKYKLLNKIQKIVSIDDYPDDDDFWFTQLEKKTGSFDIAFGNNEWVNGILESRGVKIIRFPLFKRDKYEGVKIREEIRKSKNPHLILKKYIP
;
A
#
# COMPACT_ATOMS: atom_id res chain seq x y z
N MET A 1 -9.27 -13.19 17.42
CA MET A 1 -10.41 -13.31 16.51
C MET A 1 -10.01 -12.74 15.15
N LYS A 2 -10.18 -13.53 14.12
CA LYS A 2 -9.85 -13.08 12.76
C LYS A 2 -11.04 -12.45 12.08
N TYR A 3 -10.78 -11.40 11.32
CA TYR A 3 -11.74 -10.84 10.39
C TYR A 3 -11.61 -11.57 9.04
N LYS A 4 -12.67 -11.55 8.24
CA LYS A 4 -12.63 -12.21 6.93
C LYS A 4 -11.74 -11.44 5.95
N THR A 5 -11.97 -10.15 5.78
CA THR A 5 -11.32 -9.33 4.78
C THR A 5 -10.77 -8.05 5.37
N GLY A 6 -9.52 -7.75 5.06
CA GLY A 6 -8.87 -6.50 5.46
C GLY A 6 -8.44 -5.68 4.26
N LEU A 7 -8.17 -4.40 4.49
CA LEU A 7 -7.72 -3.45 3.49
C LEU A 7 -6.42 -2.80 3.92
N ILE A 8 -5.47 -2.74 3.00
CA ILE A 8 -4.28 -1.90 3.14
C ILE A 8 -4.31 -0.87 2.01
N ILE A 9 -4.09 0.39 2.36
CA ILE A 9 -3.96 1.48 1.38
C ILE A 9 -2.56 2.05 1.49
N GLY A 10 -1.89 2.23 0.38
CA GLY A 10 -0.58 2.87 0.34
C GLY A 10 -0.23 3.31 -1.06
N ARG A 11 0.75 4.20 -1.17
CA ARG A 11 1.24 4.60 -2.49
C ARG A 11 2.17 3.56 -3.10
N PHE A 12 2.97 2.89 -2.25
CA PHE A 12 3.92 1.86 -2.69
C PHE A 12 4.84 2.36 -3.82
N GLN A 13 5.57 3.41 -3.54
CA GLN A 13 6.44 4.11 -4.49
C GLN A 13 7.94 3.97 -4.15
N PRO A 14 8.55 2.79 -4.19
CA PRO A 14 8.02 1.49 -4.56
C PRO A 14 7.51 0.69 -3.36
N PHE A 15 6.96 -0.50 -3.62
CA PHE A 15 6.69 -1.50 -2.58
C PHE A 15 8.04 -1.99 -2.02
N HIS A 16 8.18 -1.99 -0.70
CA HIS A 16 9.44 -2.34 -0.06
C HIS A 16 9.22 -3.26 1.16
N ARG A 17 10.31 -3.62 1.83
CA ARG A 17 10.25 -4.58 2.95
C ARG A 17 9.38 -4.11 4.12
N GLY A 18 9.28 -2.81 4.35
CA GLY A 18 8.36 -2.25 5.33
C GLY A 18 6.90 -2.54 4.98
N HIS A 19 6.55 -2.47 3.72
CA HIS A 19 5.21 -2.83 3.24
C HIS A 19 4.96 -4.34 3.34
N LEU A 20 5.97 -5.16 3.04
CA LEU A 20 5.86 -6.61 3.22
C LEU A 20 5.60 -6.97 4.68
N TYR A 21 6.30 -6.30 5.60
CA TYR A 21 6.06 -6.46 7.04
C TYR A 21 4.61 -6.14 7.39
N LEU A 22 4.08 -5.04 6.89
CA LEU A 22 2.69 -4.63 7.12
C LEU A 22 1.71 -5.69 6.59
N VAL A 23 1.93 -6.20 5.40
CA VAL A 23 1.10 -7.27 4.81
C VAL A 23 1.11 -8.51 5.72
N ARG A 24 2.29 -8.93 6.17
CA ARG A 24 2.41 -10.08 7.06
C ARG A 24 1.69 -9.87 8.39
N GLN A 25 1.81 -8.69 8.97
CA GLN A 25 1.11 -8.37 10.22
C GLN A 25 -0.40 -8.38 10.02
N ALA A 26 -0.88 -7.77 8.94
CA ALA A 26 -2.30 -7.73 8.62
C ALA A 26 -2.87 -9.15 8.44
N LEU A 27 -2.16 -10.03 7.77
CA LEU A 27 -2.60 -11.40 7.52
C LEU A 27 -2.68 -12.27 8.77
N LYS A 28 -2.17 -11.80 9.90
CA LYS A 28 -2.41 -12.47 11.19
C LYS A 28 -3.84 -12.23 11.71
N SER A 29 -4.51 -11.19 11.23
CA SER A 29 -5.83 -10.79 11.71
C SER A 29 -6.94 -10.98 10.68
N VAL A 30 -6.61 -11.26 9.42
CA VAL A 30 -7.60 -11.45 8.35
C VAL A 30 -7.26 -12.67 7.51
N ASP A 31 -8.28 -13.24 6.88
CA ASP A 31 -8.09 -14.38 5.98
C ASP A 31 -7.67 -13.91 4.57
N LEU A 32 -8.27 -12.82 4.10
CA LEU A 32 -8.00 -12.23 2.80
C LEU A 32 -7.66 -10.76 2.94
N LEU A 33 -6.82 -10.27 2.06
CA LEU A 33 -6.38 -8.88 2.07
C LEU A 33 -6.64 -8.22 0.71
N ILE A 34 -7.16 -7.01 0.73
CA ILE A 34 -7.28 -6.14 -0.43
C ILE A 34 -6.19 -5.10 -0.32
N ILE A 35 -5.46 -4.88 -1.40
CA ILE A 35 -4.44 -3.83 -1.48
C ILE A 35 -4.94 -2.74 -2.43
N ALA A 36 -5.09 -1.53 -1.91
CA ALA A 36 -5.45 -0.36 -2.70
C ALA A 36 -4.20 0.51 -2.90
N VAL A 37 -3.82 0.71 -4.15
CA VAL A 37 -2.64 1.46 -4.53
C VAL A 37 -3.05 2.90 -4.83
N GLY A 38 -2.70 3.80 -3.93
CA GLY A 38 -3.14 5.19 -3.97
C GLY A 38 -2.38 6.07 -4.95
N SER A 39 -2.90 7.28 -5.14
CA SER A 39 -2.31 8.30 -6.01
C SER A 39 -2.03 7.76 -7.42
N ALA A 40 -2.96 6.96 -7.95
CA ALA A 40 -2.78 6.29 -9.24
C ALA A 40 -2.77 7.27 -10.43
N ASN A 41 -3.35 8.45 -10.24
CA ASN A 41 -3.41 9.51 -11.26
C ASN A 41 -2.25 10.50 -11.17
N ILE A 42 -1.30 10.30 -10.24
CA ILE A 42 -0.18 11.21 -10.04
C ILE A 42 1.09 10.61 -10.63
N ASN A 43 1.83 11.41 -11.39
CA ASN A 43 3.13 11.04 -11.92
C ASN A 43 4.07 12.23 -11.77
N ASP A 44 4.97 12.17 -10.80
CA ASP A 44 5.93 13.22 -10.50
C ASP A 44 7.14 12.63 -9.77
N GLU A 45 8.03 13.48 -9.25
CA GLU A 45 9.23 13.03 -8.55
C GLU A 45 8.95 12.16 -7.32
N ASN A 46 7.83 12.42 -6.65
CA ASN A 46 7.43 11.67 -5.45
C ASN A 46 6.57 10.45 -5.79
N ASN A 47 6.11 10.35 -7.03
CA ASN A 47 5.28 9.26 -7.53
C ASN A 47 5.79 8.82 -8.90
N PRO A 48 7.05 8.29 -8.98
CA PRO A 48 7.67 7.96 -10.26
C PRO A 48 7.15 6.68 -10.91
N PHE A 49 6.51 5.80 -10.15
CA PHE A 49 6.04 4.52 -10.68
C PHE A 49 4.55 4.55 -10.98
N SER A 50 4.19 4.03 -12.17
CA SER A 50 2.79 3.88 -12.57
C SER A 50 2.09 2.84 -11.69
N PHE A 51 0.76 2.79 -11.75
CA PHE A 51 0.01 1.74 -11.07
C PHE A 51 0.44 0.35 -11.54
N ASP A 52 0.58 0.16 -12.86
CA ASP A 52 0.97 -1.13 -13.42
C ASP A 52 2.34 -1.58 -12.92
N GLU A 53 3.32 -0.68 -12.87
CA GLU A 53 4.63 -0.97 -12.33
C GLU A 53 4.56 -1.35 -10.84
N ARG A 54 3.82 -0.59 -10.06
CA ARG A 54 3.65 -0.86 -8.63
C ARG A 54 2.95 -2.20 -8.39
N LYS A 55 1.92 -2.48 -9.16
CA LYS A 55 1.20 -3.76 -9.07
C LYS A 55 2.13 -4.94 -9.35
N LYS A 56 2.98 -4.81 -10.38
CA LYS A 56 3.97 -5.85 -10.70
C LYS A 56 4.97 -6.07 -9.56
N PHE A 57 5.46 -4.99 -8.94
CA PHE A 57 6.36 -5.10 -7.80
C PHE A 57 5.69 -5.83 -6.64
N ILE A 58 4.43 -5.47 -6.34
CA ILE A 58 3.66 -6.08 -5.27
C ILE A 58 3.43 -7.57 -5.54
N GLU A 59 2.96 -7.90 -6.74
CA GLU A 59 2.67 -9.28 -7.13
C GLU A 59 3.93 -10.15 -7.08
N ALA A 60 5.03 -9.66 -7.62
CA ALA A 60 6.29 -10.40 -7.63
C ALA A 60 6.81 -10.63 -6.20
N SER A 61 6.75 -9.60 -5.36
CA SER A 61 7.19 -9.69 -3.96
C SER A 61 6.34 -10.68 -3.17
N LEU A 62 5.03 -10.58 -3.28
CA LEU A 62 4.12 -11.43 -2.52
C LEU A 62 4.15 -12.88 -3.02
N ASN A 63 4.34 -13.08 -4.33
CA ASN A 63 4.49 -14.41 -4.88
C ASN A 63 5.78 -15.08 -4.38
N LYS A 64 6.87 -14.34 -4.32
CA LYS A 64 8.15 -14.83 -3.79
C LYS A 64 8.03 -15.38 -2.37
N TYR A 65 7.21 -14.74 -1.54
CA TYR A 65 7.00 -15.14 -0.14
C TYR A 65 5.73 -15.98 0.07
N LYS A 66 5.13 -16.46 -1.02
CA LYS A 66 3.94 -17.35 -1.00
C LYS A 66 2.73 -16.72 -0.30
N LEU A 67 2.55 -15.40 -0.46
CA LEU A 67 1.45 -14.66 0.14
C LEU A 67 0.39 -14.23 -0.86
N LEU A 68 0.67 -14.32 -2.18
CA LEU A 68 -0.20 -13.79 -3.21
C LEU A 68 -1.59 -14.44 -3.20
N ASN A 69 -1.68 -15.71 -2.84
CA ASN A 69 -2.96 -16.43 -2.76
C ASN A 69 -3.90 -15.92 -1.67
N LYS A 70 -3.38 -15.11 -0.74
CA LYS A 70 -4.19 -14.47 0.33
C LYS A 70 -4.60 -13.05 -0.03
N ILE A 71 -4.23 -12.60 -1.21
CA ILE A 71 -4.61 -11.27 -1.69
C ILE A 71 -5.84 -11.42 -2.58
N GLN A 72 -6.94 -10.85 -2.14
CA GLN A 72 -8.21 -10.93 -2.88
C GLN A 72 -8.16 -10.13 -4.16
N LYS A 73 -7.64 -8.90 -4.10
CA LYS A 73 -7.46 -8.02 -5.26
C LYS A 73 -6.44 -6.91 -4.97
N ILE A 74 -5.88 -6.38 -6.03
CA ILE A 74 -5.03 -5.19 -6.00
C ILE A 74 -5.71 -4.17 -6.92
N VAL A 75 -6.11 -3.03 -6.36
CA VAL A 75 -6.87 -2.01 -7.08
C VAL A 75 -6.13 -0.67 -7.03
N SER A 76 -6.42 0.19 -8.01
CA SER A 76 -5.91 1.55 -8.05
C SER A 76 -6.92 2.50 -7.44
N ILE A 77 -6.44 3.53 -6.76
CA ILE A 77 -7.28 4.63 -6.29
C ILE A 77 -6.60 5.96 -6.62
N ASP A 78 -7.33 6.85 -7.28
CA ASP A 78 -6.85 8.16 -7.65
C ASP A 78 -6.96 9.13 -6.47
N ASP A 79 -6.14 10.18 -6.48
CA ASP A 79 -6.31 11.29 -5.56
C ASP A 79 -7.45 12.18 -6.05
N TYR A 80 -8.28 12.63 -5.11
CA TYR A 80 -9.35 13.59 -5.35
C TYR A 80 -9.18 14.71 -4.32
N PRO A 81 -8.31 15.71 -4.62
CA PRO A 81 -8.06 16.82 -3.69
C PRO A 81 -9.36 17.54 -3.33
N ASP A 82 -9.52 17.85 -2.06
CA ASP A 82 -10.65 18.57 -1.52
C ASP A 82 -12.02 17.85 -1.62
N ASP A 83 -12.01 16.54 -1.94
CA ASP A 83 -13.25 15.76 -2.01
C ASP A 83 -13.07 14.36 -1.40
N ASP A 84 -13.00 14.33 -0.09
CA ASP A 84 -12.83 13.08 0.66
C ASP A 84 -14.01 12.13 0.50
N ASP A 85 -15.22 12.66 0.37
CA ASP A 85 -16.42 11.84 0.17
C ASP A 85 -16.37 11.11 -1.17
N PHE A 86 -15.98 11.80 -2.22
CA PHE A 86 -15.84 11.18 -3.54
C PHE A 86 -14.72 10.13 -3.53
N TRP A 87 -13.60 10.45 -2.89
CA TRP A 87 -12.48 9.52 -2.73
C TRP A 87 -12.95 8.22 -2.06
N PHE A 88 -13.66 8.33 -0.96
CA PHE A 88 -14.17 7.17 -0.23
C PHE A 88 -15.17 6.37 -1.06
N THR A 89 -16.06 7.04 -1.78
CA THR A 89 -17.02 6.39 -2.67
C THR A 89 -16.32 5.59 -3.76
N GLN A 90 -15.27 6.14 -4.36
CA GLN A 90 -14.49 5.44 -5.37
C GLN A 90 -13.75 4.25 -4.76
N LEU A 91 -13.21 4.41 -3.56
CA LEU A 91 -12.55 3.32 -2.85
C LEU A 91 -13.52 2.14 -2.66
N GLU A 92 -14.71 2.41 -2.13
CA GLU A 92 -15.72 1.36 -1.91
C GLU A 92 -16.13 0.64 -3.21
N LYS A 93 -16.29 1.38 -4.29
CA LYS A 93 -16.61 0.81 -5.59
C LYS A 93 -15.54 -0.16 -6.07
N LYS A 94 -14.29 0.16 -5.85
CA LYS A 94 -13.16 -0.66 -6.33
C LYS A 94 -12.85 -1.83 -5.41
N THR A 95 -12.97 -1.65 -4.11
CA THR A 95 -12.61 -2.70 -3.14
C THR A 95 -13.77 -3.65 -2.85
N GLY A 96 -15.01 -3.16 -2.90
CA GLY A 96 -16.14 -3.86 -2.32
C GLY A 96 -16.10 -3.77 -0.80
N SER A 97 -16.77 -4.67 -0.11
CA SER A 97 -16.81 -4.66 1.35
C SER A 97 -15.53 -5.21 1.96
N PHE A 98 -15.14 -4.65 3.09
CA PHE A 98 -14.05 -5.13 3.92
C PHE A 98 -14.39 -4.86 5.39
N ASP A 99 -13.81 -5.64 6.30
CA ASP A 99 -14.16 -5.58 7.72
C ASP A 99 -13.29 -4.63 8.52
N ILE A 100 -12.04 -4.42 8.08
CA ILE A 100 -11.04 -3.69 8.84
C ILE A 100 -9.97 -3.17 7.88
N ALA A 101 -9.33 -2.06 8.24
CA ALA A 101 -8.21 -1.53 7.48
C ALA A 101 -6.96 -1.44 8.35
N PHE A 102 -5.81 -1.50 7.72
CA PHE A 102 -4.50 -1.43 8.38
C PHE A 102 -3.68 -0.33 7.73
N GLY A 103 -3.04 0.50 8.53
CA GLY A 103 -2.17 1.52 7.97
C GLY A 103 -1.71 2.53 9.00
N ASN A 104 -0.68 3.29 8.61
CA ASN A 104 -0.08 4.31 9.47
C ASN A 104 -0.21 5.74 8.91
N ASN A 105 -0.89 5.91 7.78
CA ASN A 105 -1.16 7.23 7.23
C ASN A 105 -2.37 7.83 7.93
N GLU A 106 -2.14 8.80 8.80
CA GLU A 106 -3.20 9.37 9.65
C GLU A 106 -4.25 10.16 8.86
N TRP A 107 -3.90 10.74 7.73
CA TRP A 107 -4.89 11.40 6.90
C TRP A 107 -5.90 10.40 6.31
N VAL A 108 -5.39 9.33 5.71
CA VAL A 108 -6.23 8.25 5.20
C VAL A 108 -7.03 7.60 6.33
N ASN A 109 -6.37 7.29 7.44
CA ASN A 109 -7.03 6.70 8.61
C ASN A 109 -8.17 7.57 9.13
N GLY A 110 -7.96 8.88 9.18
CA GLY A 110 -8.99 9.82 9.61
C GLY A 110 -10.23 9.80 8.71
N ILE A 111 -10.02 9.74 7.39
CA ILE A 111 -11.14 9.64 6.44
C ILE A 111 -11.92 8.35 6.69
N LEU A 112 -11.24 7.23 6.83
CA LEU A 112 -11.87 5.93 7.05
C LEU A 112 -12.58 5.87 8.39
N GLU A 113 -11.94 6.33 9.46
CA GLU A 113 -12.53 6.32 10.81
C GLU A 113 -13.79 7.20 10.88
N SER A 114 -13.81 8.34 10.21
CA SER A 114 -14.99 9.21 10.18
C SER A 114 -16.19 8.54 9.50
N ARG A 115 -15.96 7.48 8.76
CA ARG A 115 -17.00 6.70 8.07
C ARG A 115 -17.23 5.33 8.72
N GLY A 116 -16.76 5.16 9.96
CA GLY A 116 -17.03 3.97 10.75
C GLY A 116 -16.12 2.77 10.47
N VAL A 117 -15.04 2.95 9.73
CA VAL A 117 -14.09 1.88 9.46
C VAL A 117 -13.15 1.70 10.65
N LYS A 118 -12.99 0.45 11.10
CA LYS A 118 -12.04 0.12 12.14
C LYS A 118 -10.63 0.09 11.56
N ILE A 119 -9.68 0.72 12.24
CA ILE A 119 -8.28 0.80 11.82
C ILE A 119 -7.37 0.14 12.84
N ILE A 120 -6.42 -0.66 12.36
CA ILE A 120 -5.30 -1.13 13.17
C ILE A 120 -4.03 -0.48 12.64
N ARG A 121 -3.29 0.15 13.55
CA ARG A 121 -2.00 0.77 13.26
C ARG A 121 -0.89 -0.13 13.77
N PHE A 122 0.16 -0.29 12.98
CA PHE A 122 1.34 -1.07 13.38
C PHE A 122 2.56 -0.16 13.50
N PRO A 123 3.52 -0.51 14.38
CA PRO A 123 4.80 0.20 14.42
C PRO A 123 5.49 0.13 13.06
N LEU A 124 6.15 1.22 12.69
CA LEU A 124 6.88 1.30 11.42
C LEU A 124 8.12 0.40 11.48
N PHE A 125 8.26 -0.49 10.50
CA PHE A 125 9.37 -1.43 10.41
C PHE A 125 10.58 -0.77 9.75
N LYS A 126 11.66 -0.55 10.52
CA LYS A 126 12.92 0.03 10.02
C LYS A 126 12.70 1.25 9.12
N ARG A 127 11.90 2.20 9.60
CA ARG A 127 11.52 3.38 8.83
C ARG A 127 12.72 4.17 8.31
N ASP A 128 13.77 4.29 9.14
CA ASP A 128 15.01 4.96 8.77
C ASP A 128 15.69 4.34 7.54
N LYS A 129 15.47 3.05 7.30
CA LYS A 129 16.03 2.31 6.17
C LYS A 129 15.05 2.16 5.00
N TYR A 130 13.76 1.93 5.29
CA TYR A 130 12.76 1.57 4.28
C TYR A 130 11.71 2.63 4.01
N GLU A 131 11.98 3.88 4.35
CA GLU A 131 11.07 4.96 4.02
C GLU A 131 11.10 5.24 2.51
N GLY A 132 9.93 5.28 1.86
CA GLY A 132 9.83 5.45 0.42
C GLY A 132 10.52 6.70 -0.12
N VAL A 133 10.47 7.81 0.64
CA VAL A 133 11.15 9.06 0.26
C VAL A 133 12.64 8.82 0.09
N LYS A 134 13.27 8.13 1.04
CA LYS A 134 14.72 7.84 1.01
C LYS A 134 15.07 6.91 -0.13
N ILE A 135 14.26 5.91 -0.37
CA ILE A 135 14.47 4.94 -1.46
C ILE A 135 14.39 5.66 -2.82
N ARG A 136 13.37 6.49 -3.02
CA ARG A 136 13.21 7.24 -4.26
C ARG A 136 14.37 8.21 -4.50
N GLU A 137 14.88 8.82 -3.44
CA GLU A 137 16.01 9.72 -3.54
C GLU A 137 17.27 8.96 -3.98
N GLU A 138 17.52 7.77 -3.43
CA GLU A 138 18.63 6.94 -3.87
C GLU A 138 18.49 6.54 -5.35
N ILE A 139 17.30 6.19 -5.79
CA ILE A 139 17.02 5.84 -7.19
C ILE A 139 17.36 7.02 -8.10
N ARG A 140 16.92 8.22 -7.73
CA ARG A 140 17.13 9.44 -8.52
C ARG A 140 18.61 9.78 -8.65
N LYS A 141 19.40 9.56 -7.61
CA LYS A 141 20.84 9.86 -7.57
C LYS A 141 21.70 8.74 -8.16
N SER A 142 21.16 7.57 -8.36
CA SER A 142 21.91 6.40 -8.79
C SER A 142 22.14 6.38 -10.31
N LYS A 143 23.33 5.92 -10.71
CA LYS A 143 23.64 5.62 -12.11
C LYS A 143 23.01 4.30 -12.55
N ASN A 144 22.61 3.44 -11.60
CA ASN A 144 21.98 2.16 -11.86
C ASN A 144 20.77 1.96 -10.96
N PRO A 145 19.59 2.51 -11.36
CA PRO A 145 18.35 2.38 -10.58
C PRO A 145 17.93 0.96 -10.26
N HIS A 146 18.24 0.01 -11.14
CA HIS A 146 17.88 -1.40 -10.94
C HIS A 146 18.56 -2.00 -9.70
N LEU A 147 19.79 -1.61 -9.41
CA LEU A 147 20.50 -2.08 -8.22
C LEU A 147 19.82 -1.55 -6.95
N ILE A 148 19.35 -0.30 -6.98
CA ILE A 148 18.66 0.30 -5.86
C ILE A 148 17.32 -0.42 -5.63
N LEU A 149 16.57 -0.67 -6.70
CA LEU A 149 15.31 -1.39 -6.61
C LEU A 149 15.51 -2.79 -6.01
N LYS A 150 16.52 -3.52 -6.46
CA LYS A 150 16.85 -4.85 -5.89
C LYS A 150 17.17 -4.79 -4.40
N LYS A 151 17.79 -3.71 -3.93
CA LYS A 151 18.15 -3.54 -2.53
C LYS A 151 16.93 -3.43 -1.63
N TYR A 152 15.86 -2.77 -2.08
CA TYR A 152 14.72 -2.41 -1.24
C TYR A 152 13.44 -3.20 -1.54
N ILE A 153 13.22 -3.63 -2.77
CA ILE A 153 12.05 -4.44 -3.13
C ILE A 153 12.30 -5.87 -2.66
N PRO A 154 11.33 -6.44 -1.92
CA PRO A 154 11.47 -7.78 -1.37
C PRO A 154 11.67 -8.89 -2.39
#